data_ea8a74981d72aa9327464ecdef9a5da3
#
_entry.id   ea8a74981d72aa9327464ecdef9a5da3
#
_cell.length_a   1.000
_cell.length_b   1.000
_cell.length_c   1.000
_cell.angle_alpha   90.00
_cell.angle_beta   90.00
_cell.angle_gamma   90.00
#
_symmetry.space_group_name_H-M   'P 1'
#
loop_
_entity.id
_entity.type
_entity.pdbx_description
1 polymer ?
#
loop_
_entity_poly.entity_id
_entity_poly.type
_entity_poly.pdbx_seq_one_letter_code
_entity_poly.pdbx_strand_id
1 'polypeptide(L)'
;MLVIETGSFKRKRLEMVPDKRTRYTPGKVRMALVNILNLNNKTVLDLCAGSGIVGFEFLSNGAKYVHFVEISSKAVKTIAANSRILGVEKRIKIFKKDARIFLRTSKNRYEIVFTDPPFELGIVNNLLVNISNIVTKDGIIIVEHSKKEKLSIPDSLELLVTKRFGDIHLDFFRLKNVL
;
A
#
# COMPACT_ATOMS: atom_id res chain seq x y z
N MET A 1 8.10 -6.94 -16.50
CA MET A 1 8.03 -8.14 -15.62
C MET A 1 8.18 -7.68 -14.18
N LEU A 2 7.26 -8.06 -13.29
CA LEU A 2 7.34 -7.78 -11.86
C LEU A 2 7.99 -8.97 -11.14
N VAL A 3 8.88 -8.67 -10.18
CA VAL A 3 9.60 -9.68 -9.40
C VAL A 3 9.54 -9.28 -7.93
N ILE A 4 9.34 -10.24 -7.04
CA ILE A 4 9.49 -10.05 -5.60
C ILE A 4 10.99 -9.93 -5.28
N GLU A 5 11.37 -8.85 -4.60
CA GLU A 5 12.78 -8.51 -4.36
C GLU A 5 13.37 -9.22 -3.15
N THR A 6 12.56 -9.46 -2.11
CA THR A 6 13.04 -9.91 -0.81
C THR A 6 12.10 -10.93 -0.15
N GLY A 7 12.53 -11.52 0.96
CA GLY A 7 11.72 -12.40 1.78
C GLY A 7 11.51 -13.80 1.21
N SER A 8 10.47 -14.49 1.70
CA SER A 8 10.18 -15.91 1.39
C SER A 8 9.81 -16.18 -0.07
N PHE A 9 9.34 -15.15 -0.79
CA PHE A 9 8.98 -15.25 -2.21
C PHE A 9 9.99 -14.59 -3.13
N LYS A 10 11.19 -14.28 -2.65
CA LYS A 10 12.26 -13.64 -3.45
C LYS A 10 12.45 -14.33 -4.81
N ARG A 11 12.57 -13.51 -5.86
CA ARG A 11 12.72 -13.92 -7.27
C ARG A 11 11.45 -14.53 -7.91
N LYS A 12 10.34 -14.66 -7.19
CA LYS A 12 9.08 -15.06 -7.81
C LYS A 12 8.62 -13.97 -8.78
N ARG A 13 8.20 -14.41 -9.97
CA ARG A 13 7.70 -13.53 -11.05
C ARG A 13 6.20 -13.41 -10.90
N LEU A 14 5.71 -12.18 -11.02
CA LEU A 14 4.29 -11.85 -10.95
C LEU A 14 3.80 -11.28 -12.28
N GLU A 15 2.51 -11.43 -12.51
CA GLU A 15 1.81 -10.83 -13.64
C GLU A 15 1.72 -9.31 -13.50
N MET A 16 1.78 -8.64 -14.63
CA MET A 16 1.53 -7.20 -14.75
C MET A 16 0.06 -6.97 -15.09
N VAL A 17 -0.49 -5.84 -14.64
CA VAL A 17 -1.82 -5.41 -15.07
C VAL A 17 -1.80 -5.15 -16.57
N PRO A 18 -2.75 -5.70 -17.37
CA PRO A 18 -2.81 -5.47 -18.80
C PRO A 18 -3.38 -4.07 -19.12
N ASP A 19 -2.72 -3.04 -18.59
CA ASP A 19 -3.01 -1.63 -18.82
C ASP A 19 -1.70 -0.84 -18.75
N LYS A 20 -1.30 -0.23 -19.88
CA LYS A 20 -0.05 0.52 -20.01
C LYS A 20 0.04 1.75 -19.09
N ARG A 21 -1.10 2.23 -18.57
CA ARG A 21 -1.14 3.36 -17.63
C ARG A 21 -0.79 2.96 -16.21
N THR A 22 -0.78 1.65 -15.91
CA THR A 22 -0.44 1.18 -14.56
C THR A 22 1.03 1.48 -14.27
N ARG A 23 1.27 2.21 -13.20
CA ARG A 23 2.60 2.47 -12.66
C ARG A 23 2.90 1.43 -11.58
N TYR A 24 4.17 1.22 -11.34
CA TYR A 24 4.62 0.22 -10.37
C TYR A 24 5.69 0.85 -9.48
N THR A 25 5.53 0.72 -8.18
CA THR A 25 6.56 1.08 -7.21
C THR A 25 7.88 0.36 -7.55
N PRO A 26 8.98 1.08 -7.80
CA PRO A 26 10.24 0.48 -8.20
C PRO A 26 10.79 -0.50 -7.17
N GLY A 27 11.54 -1.53 -7.61
CA GLY A 27 12.10 -2.55 -6.72
C GLY A 27 12.94 -1.98 -5.57
N LYS A 28 13.78 -0.98 -5.85
CA LYS A 28 14.58 -0.28 -4.81
C LYS A 28 13.71 0.39 -3.73
N VAL A 29 12.54 0.91 -4.12
CA VAL A 29 11.60 1.55 -3.19
C VAL A 29 10.93 0.48 -2.33
N ARG A 30 10.50 -0.64 -2.94
CA ARG A 30 9.93 -1.77 -2.20
C ARG A 30 10.92 -2.39 -1.21
N MET A 31 12.19 -2.55 -1.62
CA MET A 31 13.25 -3.00 -0.68
C MET A 31 13.44 -2.03 0.48
N ALA A 32 13.39 -0.72 0.23
CA ALA A 32 13.48 0.27 1.31
C ALA A 32 12.29 0.17 2.27
N LEU A 33 11.06 -0.01 1.75
CA LEU A 33 9.86 -0.19 2.58
C LEU A 33 10.00 -1.37 3.54
N VAL A 34 10.39 -2.54 3.04
CA VAL A 34 10.51 -3.75 3.87
C VAL A 34 11.66 -3.67 4.88
N ASN A 35 12.70 -2.89 4.59
CA ASN A 35 13.81 -2.68 5.51
C ASN A 35 13.48 -1.68 6.65
N ILE A 36 12.54 -0.77 6.42
CA ILE A 36 12.12 0.23 7.41
C ILE A 36 11.02 -0.30 8.31
N LEU A 37 10.09 -1.11 7.76
CA LEU A 37 8.89 -1.56 8.43
C LEU A 37 9.12 -2.86 9.21
N ASN A 38 8.60 -2.93 10.43
CA ASN A 38 8.41 -4.21 11.11
C ASN A 38 7.11 -4.85 10.60
N LEU A 39 7.25 -5.78 9.65
CA LEU A 39 6.13 -6.46 9.01
C LEU A 39 5.68 -7.73 9.74
N ASN A 40 6.50 -8.24 10.68
CA ASN A 40 6.27 -9.54 11.30
C ASN A 40 4.91 -9.61 11.99
N ASN A 41 4.08 -10.54 11.53
CA ASN A 41 2.73 -10.83 12.03
C ASN A 41 1.73 -9.65 11.91
N LYS A 42 2.00 -8.66 11.03
CA LYS A 42 1.17 -7.47 10.85
C LYS A 42 0.03 -7.68 9.89
N THR A 43 -1.10 -7.00 10.15
CA THR A 43 -2.21 -6.84 9.20
C THR A 43 -2.02 -5.55 8.41
N VAL A 44 -1.95 -5.68 7.10
CA VAL A 44 -1.60 -4.61 6.17
C VAL A 44 -2.74 -4.28 5.23
N LEU A 45 -2.91 -3.01 4.90
CA LEU A 45 -3.74 -2.54 3.80
C LEU A 45 -2.84 -1.98 2.70
N ASP A 46 -3.01 -2.50 1.48
CA ASP A 46 -2.47 -1.95 0.24
C ASP A 46 -3.63 -1.25 -0.50
N LEU A 47 -3.68 0.07 -0.39
CA LEU A 47 -4.76 0.91 -0.89
C LEU A 47 -4.35 1.52 -2.24
N CYS A 48 -5.16 1.38 -3.27
CA CYS A 48 -4.83 1.63 -4.68
C CYS A 48 -3.78 0.65 -5.20
N ALA A 49 -4.01 -0.65 -4.95
CA ALA A 49 -2.99 -1.69 -4.99
C ALA A 49 -2.43 -2.04 -6.39
N GLY A 50 -3.08 -1.65 -7.49
CA GLY A 50 -2.62 -1.99 -8.84
C GLY A 50 -2.44 -3.49 -9.05
N SER A 51 -1.21 -3.95 -9.26
CA SER A 51 -0.88 -5.39 -9.36
C SER A 51 -0.78 -6.12 -8.04
N GLY A 52 -0.83 -5.38 -6.91
CA GLY A 52 -0.58 -5.89 -5.57
C GLY A 52 0.89 -6.10 -5.23
N ILE A 53 1.83 -5.65 -6.07
CA ILE A 53 3.26 -5.96 -5.90
C ILE A 53 3.80 -5.52 -4.54
N VAL A 54 3.37 -4.38 -3.99
CA VAL A 54 3.82 -3.89 -2.68
C VAL A 54 3.25 -4.77 -1.56
N GLY A 55 1.96 -5.05 -1.57
CA GLY A 55 1.34 -5.94 -0.59
C GLY A 55 1.91 -7.36 -0.63
N PHE A 56 2.25 -7.90 -1.80
CA PHE A 56 2.93 -9.19 -1.92
C PHE A 56 4.37 -9.15 -1.42
N GLU A 57 5.08 -8.03 -1.60
CA GLU A 57 6.39 -7.82 -0.98
C GLU A 57 6.29 -7.85 0.55
N PHE A 58 5.24 -7.23 1.11
CA PHE A 58 4.98 -7.26 2.56
C PHE A 58 4.66 -8.67 3.07
N LEU A 59 3.84 -9.44 2.33
CA LEU A 59 3.60 -10.87 2.65
C LEU A 59 4.88 -11.70 2.62
N SER A 60 5.76 -11.44 1.65
CA SER A 60 7.06 -12.09 1.51
C SER A 60 7.97 -11.83 2.72
N ASN A 61 7.79 -10.70 3.39
CA ASN A 61 8.62 -10.25 4.51
C ASN A 61 7.91 -10.35 5.88
N GLY A 62 6.91 -11.22 6.00
CA GLY A 62 6.36 -11.62 7.29
C GLY A 62 5.02 -11.02 7.66
N ALA A 63 4.40 -10.17 6.82
CA ALA A 63 3.03 -9.71 7.08
C ALA A 63 2.09 -10.92 7.20
N LYS A 64 1.18 -10.87 8.17
CA LYS A 64 0.23 -11.96 8.45
C LYS A 64 -0.86 -12.02 7.38
N TYR A 65 -1.51 -10.87 7.16
CA TYR A 65 -2.58 -10.69 6.19
C TYR A 65 -2.38 -9.40 5.43
N VAL A 66 -2.70 -9.40 4.13
CA VAL A 66 -2.78 -8.18 3.32
C VAL A 66 -4.15 -8.06 2.70
N HIS A 67 -4.80 -6.94 2.94
CA HIS A 67 -6.01 -6.55 2.22
C HIS A 67 -5.63 -5.60 1.10
N PHE A 68 -6.17 -5.86 -0.09
CA PHE A 68 -5.97 -5.04 -1.27
C PHE A 68 -7.27 -4.29 -1.58
N VAL A 69 -7.18 -3.00 -1.82
CA VAL A 69 -8.29 -2.18 -2.32
C VAL A 69 -7.92 -1.65 -3.69
N GLU A 70 -8.72 -1.98 -4.68
CA GLU A 70 -8.46 -1.61 -6.07
C GLU A 70 -9.78 -1.45 -6.83
N ILE A 71 -9.89 -0.39 -7.64
CA ILE A 71 -11.10 -0.09 -8.41
C ILE A 71 -11.11 -0.78 -9.77
N SER A 72 -9.94 -1.00 -10.38
CA SER A 72 -9.81 -1.59 -11.71
C SER A 72 -10.07 -3.09 -11.69
N SER A 73 -11.05 -3.54 -12.48
CA SER A 73 -11.33 -4.98 -12.64
C SER A 73 -10.14 -5.76 -13.20
N LYS A 74 -9.32 -5.13 -14.07
CA LYS A 74 -8.10 -5.75 -14.61
C LYS A 74 -7.07 -5.97 -13.51
N ALA A 75 -6.83 -4.96 -12.69
CA ALA A 75 -5.91 -5.03 -11.58
C ALA A 75 -6.38 -6.04 -10.51
N VAL A 76 -7.65 -6.07 -10.15
CA VAL A 76 -8.23 -7.07 -9.24
C VAL A 76 -7.99 -8.50 -9.74
N LYS A 77 -8.20 -8.76 -11.03
CA LYS A 77 -7.90 -10.08 -11.63
C LYS A 77 -6.41 -10.41 -11.55
N THR A 78 -5.55 -9.42 -11.77
CA THR A 78 -4.09 -9.58 -11.65
C THR A 78 -3.68 -9.89 -10.22
N ILE A 79 -4.22 -9.20 -9.21
CA ILE A 79 -3.96 -9.50 -7.79
C ILE A 79 -4.36 -10.94 -7.47
N ALA A 80 -5.55 -11.38 -7.92
CA ALA A 80 -6.02 -12.74 -7.71
C ALA A 80 -5.13 -13.79 -8.40
N ALA A 81 -4.63 -13.52 -9.61
CA ALA A 81 -3.69 -14.40 -10.29
C ALA A 81 -2.35 -14.48 -9.54
N ASN A 82 -1.82 -13.33 -9.14
CA ASN A 82 -0.56 -13.25 -8.38
C ASN A 82 -0.64 -13.97 -7.03
N SER A 83 -1.79 -13.89 -6.34
CA SER A 83 -1.98 -14.62 -5.08
C SER A 83 -1.90 -16.13 -5.27
N ARG A 84 -2.44 -16.67 -6.38
CA ARG A 84 -2.34 -18.09 -6.74
C ARG A 84 -0.91 -18.50 -7.08
N ILE A 85 -0.18 -17.65 -7.85
CA ILE A 85 1.23 -17.89 -8.16
C ILE A 85 2.07 -18.04 -6.90
N LEU A 86 1.75 -17.26 -5.86
CA LEU A 86 2.45 -17.27 -4.58
C LEU A 86 1.87 -18.28 -3.56
N GLY A 87 0.69 -18.85 -3.81
CA GLY A 87 0.00 -19.76 -2.87
C GLY A 87 -0.47 -19.07 -1.58
N VAL A 88 -0.88 -17.79 -1.69
CA VAL A 88 -1.21 -16.95 -0.52
C VAL A 88 -2.70 -16.53 -0.45
N GLU A 89 -3.59 -17.19 -1.20
CA GLU A 89 -5.01 -16.84 -1.29
C GLU A 89 -5.70 -16.75 0.08
N LYS A 90 -5.28 -17.59 1.04
CA LYS A 90 -5.82 -17.59 2.41
C LYS A 90 -5.28 -16.45 3.28
N ARG A 91 -4.25 -15.75 2.82
CA ARG A 91 -3.61 -14.63 3.53
C ARG A 91 -3.94 -13.27 2.94
N ILE A 92 -4.89 -13.21 2.00
CA ILE A 92 -5.30 -11.96 1.37
C ILE A 92 -6.81 -11.80 1.36
N LYS A 93 -7.24 -10.55 1.20
CA LYS A 93 -8.61 -10.20 0.81
C LYS A 93 -8.56 -9.05 -0.19
N ILE A 94 -9.34 -9.18 -1.26
CA ILE A 94 -9.40 -8.17 -2.32
C ILE A 94 -10.76 -7.48 -2.24
N PHE A 95 -10.74 -6.16 -2.15
CA PHE A 95 -11.92 -5.30 -2.21
C PHE A 95 -11.90 -4.53 -3.52
N LYS A 96 -12.77 -4.92 -4.46
CA LYS A 96 -13.00 -4.14 -5.67
C LYS A 96 -13.85 -2.93 -5.31
N LYS A 97 -13.21 -1.82 -4.93
CA LYS A 97 -13.87 -0.62 -4.43
C LYS A 97 -13.03 0.63 -4.66
N ASP A 98 -13.68 1.79 -4.78
CA ASP A 98 -13.00 3.08 -4.72
C ASP A 98 -12.38 3.26 -3.32
N ALA A 99 -11.12 3.68 -3.27
CA ALA A 99 -10.35 3.85 -2.04
C ALA A 99 -11.02 4.81 -1.06
N ARG A 100 -11.58 5.93 -1.55
CA ARG A 100 -12.29 6.94 -0.73
C ARG A 100 -13.53 6.37 -0.09
N ILE A 101 -14.28 5.55 -0.83
CA ILE A 101 -15.48 4.87 -0.30
C ILE A 101 -15.06 3.81 0.72
N PHE A 102 -13.99 3.06 0.43
CA PHE A 102 -13.48 2.06 1.36
C PHE A 102 -13.09 2.68 2.71
N LEU A 103 -12.32 3.76 2.70
CA LEU A 103 -11.89 4.46 3.92
C LEU A 103 -13.06 4.95 4.79
N ARG A 104 -14.16 5.39 4.16
CA ARG A 104 -15.36 5.87 4.88
C ARG A 104 -16.25 4.76 5.42
N THR A 105 -16.22 3.58 4.81
CA THR A 105 -17.20 2.51 5.10
C THR A 105 -16.58 1.28 5.75
N SER A 106 -15.26 1.16 5.78
CA SER A 106 -14.57 0.02 6.37
C SER A 106 -14.61 0.09 7.89
N LYS A 107 -14.89 -1.06 8.50
CA LYS A 107 -14.77 -1.27 9.95
C LYS A 107 -13.45 -1.95 10.34
N ASN A 108 -12.66 -2.37 9.35
CA ASN A 108 -11.36 -2.99 9.58
C ASN A 108 -10.35 -1.94 10.04
N ARG A 109 -9.39 -2.39 10.85
CA ARG A 109 -8.25 -1.58 11.25
C ARG A 109 -6.96 -2.32 10.90
N TYR A 110 -5.94 -1.55 10.53
CA TYR A 110 -4.68 -2.07 10.02
C TYR A 110 -3.51 -1.50 10.81
N GLU A 111 -2.49 -2.30 11.00
CA GLU A 111 -1.25 -1.87 11.66
C GLU A 111 -0.33 -1.17 10.67
N ILE A 112 -0.45 -1.48 9.38
CA ILE A 112 0.28 -0.80 8.31
C ILE A 112 -0.71 -0.50 7.18
N VAL A 113 -0.71 0.75 6.72
CA VAL A 113 -1.48 1.20 5.57
C VAL A 113 -0.51 1.80 4.56
N PHE A 114 -0.44 1.20 3.38
CA PHE A 114 0.32 1.73 2.25
C PHE A 114 -0.66 2.24 1.19
N THR A 115 -0.35 3.35 0.56
CA THR A 115 -1.09 3.87 -0.59
C THR A 115 -0.17 4.55 -1.60
N ASP A 116 -0.39 4.22 -2.88
CA ASP A 116 0.23 4.85 -4.05
C ASP A 116 -0.89 5.23 -5.04
N PRO A 117 -1.65 6.30 -4.74
CA PRO A 117 -2.74 6.72 -5.61
C PRO A 117 -2.18 7.35 -6.89
N PRO A 118 -2.92 7.27 -8.03
CA PRO A 118 -2.52 7.93 -9.26
C PRO A 118 -2.33 9.44 -9.04
N PHE A 119 -1.12 9.95 -9.30
CA PHE A 119 -0.73 11.35 -9.04
C PHE A 119 -1.60 12.35 -9.81
N GLU A 120 -2.01 12.00 -11.02
CA GLU A 120 -2.80 12.86 -11.90
C GLU A 120 -4.21 13.16 -11.37
N LEU A 121 -4.71 12.35 -10.44
CA LEU A 121 -6.07 12.48 -9.91
C LEU A 121 -6.16 13.37 -8.67
N GLY A 122 -5.03 13.78 -8.08
CA GLY A 122 -5.00 14.63 -6.87
C GLY A 122 -5.79 14.08 -5.67
N ILE A 123 -5.98 12.75 -5.62
CA ILE A 123 -6.85 12.12 -4.61
C ILE A 123 -6.14 11.88 -3.28
N VAL A 124 -4.83 12.01 -3.23
CA VAL A 124 -4.03 11.69 -2.03
C VAL A 124 -4.52 12.46 -0.80
N ASN A 125 -4.81 13.76 -0.93
CA ASN A 125 -5.31 14.58 0.16
C ASN A 125 -6.69 14.12 0.65
N ASN A 126 -7.56 13.67 -0.25
CA ASN A 126 -8.86 13.08 0.11
C ASN A 126 -8.70 11.75 0.87
N LEU A 127 -7.68 10.96 0.55
CA LEU A 127 -7.38 9.73 1.28
C LEU A 127 -6.86 10.06 2.69
N LEU A 128 -5.95 11.01 2.82
CA LEU A 128 -5.37 11.41 4.10
C LEU A 128 -6.40 11.84 5.14
N VAL A 129 -7.46 12.53 4.73
CA VAL A 129 -8.55 12.99 5.62
C VAL A 129 -9.23 11.81 6.33
N ASN A 130 -9.37 10.66 5.68
CA ASN A 130 -10.14 9.52 6.21
C ASN A 130 -9.26 8.33 6.63
N ILE A 131 -7.97 8.37 6.37
CA ILE A 131 -7.07 7.23 6.59
C ILE A 131 -6.91 6.90 8.08
N SER A 132 -7.02 7.91 8.95
CA SER A 132 -6.99 7.77 10.41
C SER A 132 -8.08 6.84 10.95
N ASN A 133 -9.22 6.71 10.23
CA ASN A 133 -10.35 5.87 10.64
C ASN A 133 -10.04 4.38 10.59
N ILE A 134 -9.03 3.98 9.83
CA ILE A 134 -8.74 2.57 9.54
C ILE A 134 -7.36 2.11 10.00
N VAL A 135 -6.59 2.96 10.64
CA VAL A 135 -5.29 2.60 11.19
C VAL A 135 -5.42 2.34 12.71
N THR A 136 -4.64 1.39 13.23
CA THR A 136 -4.55 1.15 14.68
C THR A 136 -3.79 2.27 15.38
N LYS A 137 -3.94 2.40 16.71
CA LYS A 137 -3.31 3.48 17.49
C LYS A 137 -1.79 3.59 17.26
N ASP A 138 -1.11 2.45 17.17
CA ASP A 138 0.34 2.39 16.94
C ASP A 138 0.69 2.04 15.48
N GLY A 139 -0.28 2.18 14.59
CA GLY A 139 -0.12 1.83 13.18
C GLY A 139 0.67 2.89 12.41
N ILE A 140 1.27 2.45 11.31
CA ILE A 140 2.04 3.29 10.40
C ILE A 140 1.29 3.44 9.08
N ILE A 141 1.22 4.67 8.59
CA ILE A 141 0.67 5.01 7.29
C ILE A 141 1.82 5.42 6.39
N ILE A 142 1.89 4.85 5.20
CA ILE A 142 2.89 5.18 4.19
C ILE A 142 2.18 5.68 2.94
N VAL A 143 2.55 6.87 2.51
CA VAL A 143 2.02 7.49 1.29
C VAL A 143 3.16 7.64 0.30
N GLU A 144 3.05 6.94 -0.84
CA GLU A 144 3.90 7.19 -2.01
C GLU A 144 3.26 8.30 -2.84
N HIS A 145 4.05 9.31 -3.18
CA HIS A 145 3.60 10.43 -4.00
C HIS A 145 4.73 11.07 -4.81
N SER A 146 4.38 11.88 -5.80
CA SER A 146 5.36 12.65 -6.56
C SER A 146 5.95 13.78 -5.69
N LYS A 147 7.25 14.08 -5.85
CA LYS A 147 7.90 15.24 -5.22
C LYS A 147 7.20 16.58 -5.54
N LYS A 148 6.41 16.63 -6.64
CA LYS A 148 5.66 17.81 -7.05
C LYS A 148 4.32 17.97 -6.34
N GLU A 149 3.84 16.91 -5.72
CA GLU A 149 2.55 16.87 -5.05
C GLU A 149 2.69 17.42 -3.62
N LYS A 150 1.86 18.40 -3.29
CA LYS A 150 1.81 18.97 -1.94
C LYS A 150 0.76 18.25 -1.12
N LEU A 151 1.17 17.63 -0.03
CA LEU A 151 0.25 16.97 0.89
C LEU A 151 -0.32 17.96 1.90
N SER A 152 -1.64 17.93 2.05
CA SER A 152 -2.35 18.60 3.15
C SER A 152 -2.48 17.60 4.29
N ILE A 153 -1.60 17.71 5.29
CA ILE A 153 -1.54 16.77 6.42
C ILE A 153 -2.66 17.13 7.42
N PRO A 154 -3.62 16.22 7.66
CA PRO A 154 -4.65 16.45 8.67
C PRO A 154 -4.07 16.55 10.08
N ASP A 155 -4.72 17.31 10.97
CA ASP A 155 -4.29 17.48 12.36
C ASP A 155 -4.22 16.17 13.15
N SER A 156 -4.96 15.15 12.73
CA SER A 156 -4.95 13.81 13.32
C SER A 156 -3.68 13.00 13.01
N LEU A 157 -2.86 13.46 12.07
CA LEU A 157 -1.66 12.77 11.62
C LEU A 157 -0.38 13.54 11.97
N GLU A 158 0.66 12.81 12.29
CA GLU A 158 2.01 13.31 12.49
C GLU A 158 2.95 12.70 11.45
N LEU A 159 3.66 13.54 10.69
CA LEU A 159 4.70 13.11 9.78
C LEU A 159 5.94 12.69 10.58
N LEU A 160 6.35 11.44 10.43
CA LEU A 160 7.53 10.89 11.11
C LEU A 160 8.80 11.12 10.28
N VAL A 161 8.75 10.81 9.00
CA VAL A 161 9.91 10.91 8.10
C VAL A 161 9.44 10.89 6.64
N THR A 162 10.19 11.61 5.80
CA THR A 162 10.10 11.51 4.32
C THR A 162 11.35 10.81 3.79
N LYS A 163 11.18 9.75 3.03
CA LYS A 163 12.24 9.10 2.23
C LYS A 163 12.10 9.49 0.77
N ARG A 164 13.20 9.87 0.13
CA ARG A 164 13.22 10.41 -1.23
C ARG A 164 13.96 9.48 -2.18
N PHE A 165 13.32 9.14 -3.31
CA PHE A 165 13.86 8.25 -4.36
C PHE A 165 13.65 8.92 -5.72
N GLY A 166 14.49 9.92 -6.03
CA GLY A 166 14.33 10.74 -7.23
C GLY A 166 13.04 11.56 -7.19
N ASP A 167 12.09 11.25 -8.09
CA ASP A 167 10.79 11.92 -8.15
C ASP A 167 9.74 11.32 -7.20
N ILE A 168 10.06 10.20 -6.57
CA ILE A 168 9.15 9.51 -5.64
C ILE A 168 9.51 9.90 -4.21
N HIS A 169 8.52 10.32 -3.45
CA HIS A 169 8.60 10.50 -2.01
C HIS A 169 7.74 9.46 -1.30
N LEU A 170 8.26 8.94 -0.20
CA LEU A 170 7.52 8.11 0.76
C LEU A 170 7.41 8.88 2.07
N ASP A 171 6.21 9.30 2.39
CA ASP A 171 5.92 9.94 3.66
C ASP A 171 5.33 8.93 4.64
N PHE A 172 5.94 8.85 5.82
CA PHE A 172 5.52 7.96 6.89
C PHE A 172 4.81 8.77 7.97
N PHE A 173 3.58 8.36 8.30
CA PHE A 173 2.76 9.02 9.30
C PHE A 173 2.35 8.04 10.40
N ARG A 174 2.01 8.59 11.56
CA ARG A 174 1.26 7.92 12.63
C ARG A 174 0.07 8.77 13.05
N LEU A 175 -0.83 8.18 13.82
CA LEU A 175 -1.85 8.95 14.51
C LEU A 175 -1.18 9.86 15.56
N LYS A 176 -1.63 11.11 15.60
CA LYS A 176 -1.23 12.03 16.65
C LYS A 176 -1.86 11.59 17.96
N ASN A 177 -1.05 11.44 18.99
CA ASN A 177 -1.60 11.19 20.33
C ASN A 177 -2.37 12.43 20.76
N VAL A 178 -3.69 12.31 20.91
CA VAL A 178 -4.47 13.32 21.62
C VAL A 178 -4.21 13.06 23.10
N LEU A 179 -3.51 14.00 23.74
CA LEU A 179 -3.33 14.03 25.19
C LEU A 179 -4.67 14.27 25.87
#